data_af5a08113c5bee1aed3d3c1dfda940fe
#
_entry.id   af5a08113c5bee1aed3d3c1dfda940fe
#
_cell.length_a   1.000
_cell.length_b   1.000
_cell.length_c   1.000
_cell.angle_alpha   90.00
_cell.angle_beta   90.00
_cell.angle_gamma   90.00
#
_symmetry.space_group_name_H-M   'P 1'
#
loop_
_entity.id
_entity.type
_entity.pdbx_description
1 polymer ?
#
loop_
_entity_poly.entity_id
_entity_poly.type
_entity_poly.pdbx_seq_one_letter_code
_entity_poly.pdbx_strand_id
1 'polypeptide(L)'
;STDKEDRANQDIILSPPKGGTKFRYFQINPIPEGVPDDMMQEIAADAFEKIGAAHHRVDTTRHPAMHKTDTIDYIILLEGDVTLLLDEEEVKLKPFDVVVQRGTNHAWVNNGNEPALLIAVLIDSKIK
;
A
#
# COMPACT_ATOMS: atom_id res chain seq x y z
N SER A 1 12.83 -17.64 -3.50
CA SER A 1 13.67 -17.08 -4.58
C SER A 1 15.04 -17.74 -4.58
N THR A 2 15.54 -18.09 -5.76
CA THR A 2 16.90 -18.62 -5.94
C THR A 2 17.93 -17.51 -6.22
N ASP A 3 17.47 -16.28 -6.31
CA ASP A 3 18.31 -15.12 -6.56
C ASP A 3 19.12 -14.79 -5.30
N LYS A 4 20.45 -14.72 -5.47
CA LYS A 4 21.38 -14.42 -4.37
C LYS A 4 21.82 -12.96 -4.37
N GLU A 5 21.34 -12.16 -5.30
CA GLU A 5 21.68 -10.75 -5.37
C GLU A 5 21.00 -9.95 -4.26
N ASP A 6 21.78 -9.09 -3.59
CA ASP A 6 21.23 -8.13 -2.64
C ASP A 6 20.62 -6.96 -3.41
N ARG A 7 19.31 -6.80 -3.31
CA ARG A 7 18.55 -5.75 -4.00
C ARG A 7 18.13 -4.60 -3.09
N ALA A 8 18.64 -4.54 -1.87
CA ALA A 8 18.27 -3.50 -0.92
C ALA A 8 18.60 -2.09 -1.39
N ASN A 9 19.60 -1.93 -2.25
CA ASN A 9 20.06 -0.64 -2.77
C ASN A 9 19.45 -0.26 -4.12
N GLN A 10 18.49 -1.01 -4.63
CA GLN A 10 17.82 -0.70 -5.89
C GLN A 10 16.67 0.27 -5.66
N ASP A 11 16.15 0.88 -6.73
CA ASP A 11 14.96 1.71 -6.69
C ASP A 11 13.78 0.96 -6.09
N ILE A 12 12.97 1.67 -5.33
CA ILE A 12 11.79 1.08 -4.69
C ILE A 12 10.75 0.75 -5.76
N ILE A 13 10.38 -0.52 -5.83
CA ILE A 13 9.29 -1.02 -6.67
C ILE A 13 8.28 -1.72 -5.75
N LEU A 14 6.99 -1.39 -5.87
CA LEU A 14 5.96 -1.91 -4.97
C LEU A 14 5.82 -3.44 -5.06
N SER A 15 5.74 -3.98 -6.27
CA SER A 15 5.54 -5.41 -6.46
C SER A 15 6.80 -6.23 -6.20
N PRO A 16 6.69 -7.42 -5.62
CA PRO A 16 7.81 -8.34 -5.54
C PRO A 16 8.18 -8.89 -6.93
N PRO A 17 9.38 -9.42 -7.10
CA PRO A 17 9.73 -10.13 -8.33
C PRO A 17 8.88 -11.39 -8.48
N LYS A 18 8.75 -11.87 -9.71
CA LYS A 18 7.98 -13.09 -10.00
C LYS A 18 8.50 -14.27 -9.17
N GLY A 19 7.57 -14.94 -8.46
CA GLY A 19 7.90 -16.05 -7.58
C GLY A 19 8.64 -15.65 -6.31
N GLY A 20 8.76 -14.36 -6.05
CA GLY A 20 9.50 -13.84 -4.90
C GLY A 20 8.63 -13.16 -3.86
N THR A 21 9.32 -12.55 -2.91
CA THR A 21 8.69 -11.80 -1.82
C THR A 21 9.34 -10.44 -1.68
N LYS A 22 8.63 -9.52 -1.03
CA LYS A 22 9.16 -8.22 -0.66
C LYS A 22 8.75 -7.90 0.77
N PHE A 23 9.72 -7.55 1.58
CA PHE A 23 9.51 -7.06 2.93
C PHE A 23 9.62 -5.53 2.89
N ARG A 24 8.58 -4.83 3.36
CA ARG A 24 8.53 -3.37 3.38
C ARG A 24 8.29 -2.85 4.77
N TYR A 25 9.05 -1.82 5.13
CA TYR A 25 8.74 -0.92 6.23
C TYR A 25 8.33 0.41 5.59
N PHE A 26 7.14 0.90 5.90
CA PHE A 26 6.65 2.13 5.27
C PHE A 26 5.79 2.94 6.22
N GLN A 27 5.61 4.21 5.87
CA GLN A 27 4.77 5.09 6.65
C GLN A 27 3.63 5.65 5.79
N ILE A 28 2.51 5.88 6.46
CA ILE A 28 1.35 6.57 5.88
C ILE A 28 1.22 7.91 6.58
N ASN A 29 1.38 8.99 5.82
CA ASN A 29 1.27 10.33 6.35
C ASN A 29 -0.19 10.74 6.53
N PRO A 30 -0.47 11.68 7.47
CA PRO A 30 -1.79 12.26 7.60
C PRO A 30 -2.27 12.88 6.28
N ILE A 31 -3.60 12.92 6.10
CA ILE A 31 -4.20 13.54 4.91
C ILE A 31 -3.96 15.05 4.97
N PRO A 32 -3.41 15.69 3.91
CA PRO A 32 -3.27 17.12 3.87
C PRO A 32 -4.64 17.83 3.88
N GLU A 33 -4.77 18.87 4.67
CA GLU A 33 -5.98 19.69 4.70
C GLU A 33 -6.06 20.62 3.47
N GLY A 34 -7.26 20.87 2.98
CA GLY A 34 -7.51 21.87 1.95
C GLY A 34 -7.03 21.50 0.55
N VAL A 35 -6.69 20.24 0.30
CA VAL A 35 -6.27 19.77 -1.03
C VAL A 35 -7.50 19.32 -1.82
N PRO A 36 -7.77 19.90 -3.01
CA PRO A 36 -8.88 19.46 -3.86
C PRO A 36 -8.72 18.01 -4.34
N ASP A 37 -9.85 17.34 -4.62
CA ASP A 37 -9.86 15.93 -5.04
C ASP A 37 -9.04 15.68 -6.31
N ASP A 38 -9.10 16.58 -7.30
CA ASP A 38 -8.32 16.46 -8.54
C ASP A 38 -6.81 16.52 -8.27
N MET A 39 -6.37 17.38 -7.36
CA MET A 39 -4.98 17.46 -6.94
C MET A 39 -4.55 16.21 -6.16
N MET A 40 -5.43 15.66 -5.33
CA MET A 40 -5.16 14.40 -4.63
C MET A 40 -4.98 13.24 -5.61
N GLN A 41 -5.76 13.20 -6.71
CA GLN A 41 -5.59 12.21 -7.76
C GLN A 41 -4.22 12.32 -8.44
N GLU A 42 -3.76 13.54 -8.74
CA GLU A 42 -2.45 13.78 -9.35
C GLU A 42 -1.31 13.37 -8.41
N ILE A 43 -1.40 13.75 -7.13
CA ILE A 43 -0.39 13.39 -6.12
C ILE A 43 -0.29 11.87 -5.99
N ALA A 44 -1.42 11.18 -5.92
CA ALA A 44 -1.44 9.73 -5.82
C ALA A 44 -0.88 9.07 -7.09
N ALA A 45 -1.24 9.56 -8.27
CA ALA A 45 -0.72 9.05 -9.54
C ALA A 45 0.80 9.16 -9.61
N ASP A 46 1.35 10.32 -9.24
CA ASP A 46 2.79 10.56 -9.23
C ASP A 46 3.51 9.66 -8.21
N ALA A 47 2.94 9.50 -7.02
CA ALA A 47 3.51 8.66 -5.98
C ALA A 47 3.59 7.19 -6.43
N PHE A 48 2.53 6.67 -7.03
CA PHE A 48 2.50 5.29 -7.52
C PHE A 48 3.42 5.09 -8.73
N GLU A 49 3.55 6.10 -9.60
CA GLU A 49 4.49 6.03 -10.72
C GLU A 49 5.95 5.91 -10.22
N LYS A 50 6.32 6.67 -9.20
CA LYS A 50 7.68 6.65 -8.62
C LYS A 50 8.09 5.29 -8.06
N ILE A 51 7.15 4.48 -7.62
CA ILE A 51 7.41 3.12 -7.10
C ILE A 51 7.05 2.02 -8.12
N GLY A 52 6.89 2.40 -9.39
CA GLY A 52 6.59 1.45 -10.47
C GLY A 52 5.23 0.79 -10.37
N ALA A 53 4.26 1.45 -9.74
CA ALA A 53 2.96 0.86 -9.41
C ALA A 53 1.77 1.58 -10.05
N ALA A 54 1.98 2.46 -11.04
CA ALA A 54 0.89 3.19 -11.69
C ALA A 54 -0.19 2.25 -12.25
N HIS A 55 0.21 1.12 -12.81
CA HIS A 55 -0.71 0.12 -13.39
C HIS A 55 -1.55 -0.62 -12.33
N HIS A 56 -1.23 -0.52 -11.06
CA HIS A 56 -2.02 -1.11 -9.98
C HIS A 56 -3.20 -0.25 -9.55
N ARG A 57 -3.28 1.00 -10.02
CA ARG A 57 -4.41 1.90 -9.77
C ARG A 57 -5.52 1.63 -10.78
N VAL A 58 -6.35 0.61 -10.52
CA VAL A 58 -7.38 0.16 -11.48
C VAL A 58 -8.75 0.80 -11.23
N ASP A 59 -9.11 1.08 -9.99
CA ASP A 59 -10.35 1.77 -9.62
C ASP A 59 -10.07 2.69 -8.42
N THR A 60 -10.07 3.99 -8.68
CA THR A 60 -9.81 5.02 -7.66
C THR A 60 -11.05 5.81 -7.29
N THR A 61 -12.25 5.31 -7.61
CA THR A 61 -13.51 6.00 -7.37
C THR A 61 -13.71 6.37 -5.90
N ARG A 62 -13.42 5.44 -4.99
CA ARG A 62 -13.59 5.65 -3.56
C ARG A 62 -12.48 6.49 -2.94
N HIS A 63 -11.25 6.35 -3.42
CA HIS A 63 -10.09 7.09 -2.90
C HIS A 63 -8.96 7.12 -3.92
N PRO A 64 -8.22 8.25 -4.03
CA PRO A 64 -7.11 8.37 -5.00
C PRO A 64 -6.00 7.34 -4.83
N ALA A 65 -5.76 6.87 -3.61
CA ALA A 65 -4.71 5.90 -3.32
C ALA A 65 -5.15 4.44 -3.45
N MET A 66 -6.36 4.17 -3.94
CA MET A 66 -6.81 2.80 -4.20
C MET A 66 -5.92 2.12 -5.22
N HIS A 67 -5.52 0.89 -4.91
CA HIS A 67 -4.65 0.09 -5.77
C HIS A 67 -4.86 -1.39 -5.52
N LYS A 68 -4.44 -2.20 -6.49
CA LYS A 68 -4.57 -3.64 -6.46
C LYS A 68 -3.31 -4.29 -7.01
N THR A 69 -2.78 -5.28 -6.32
CA THR A 69 -1.62 -6.04 -6.74
C THR A 69 -1.94 -7.53 -6.82
N ASP A 70 -1.21 -8.27 -7.66
CA ASP A 70 -1.30 -9.75 -7.73
C ASP A 70 -0.43 -10.37 -6.64
N THR A 71 -0.73 -10.03 -5.39
CA THR A 71 0.05 -10.46 -4.23
C THR A 71 -0.86 -10.91 -3.09
N ILE A 72 -0.29 -11.73 -2.20
CA ILE A 72 -0.81 -11.92 -0.86
C ILE A 72 0.06 -11.09 0.06
N ASP A 73 -0.56 -10.22 0.85
CA ASP A 73 0.15 -9.31 1.72
C ASP A 73 -0.14 -9.63 3.18
N TYR A 74 0.91 -9.74 3.98
CA TYR A 74 0.80 -9.74 5.45
C TYR A 74 1.22 -8.37 5.94
N ILE A 75 0.33 -7.65 6.61
CA ILE A 75 0.54 -6.26 7.00
C ILE A 75 0.30 -6.11 8.50
N ILE A 76 1.21 -5.43 9.17
CA ILE A 76 1.13 -5.17 10.61
C ILE A 76 1.25 -3.66 10.83
N LEU A 77 0.27 -3.08 11.53
CA LEU A 77 0.38 -1.70 12.01
C LEU A 77 1.26 -1.70 13.26
N LEU A 78 2.35 -0.94 13.24
CA LEU A 78 3.28 -0.82 14.37
C LEU A 78 2.94 0.37 15.24
N GLU A 79 2.60 1.52 14.64
CA GLU A 79 2.37 2.77 15.35
C GLU A 79 1.38 3.64 14.59
N GLY A 80 0.52 4.31 15.33
CA GLY A 80 -0.44 5.26 14.77
C GLY A 80 -1.83 4.70 14.55
N ASP A 81 -2.64 5.46 13.81
CA ASP A 81 -4.03 5.13 13.47
C ASP A 81 -4.17 5.06 11.95
N VAL A 82 -4.61 3.93 11.44
CA VAL A 82 -4.82 3.73 10.01
C VAL A 82 -6.16 3.08 9.75
N THR A 83 -6.85 3.57 8.74
CA THR A 83 -8.05 2.93 8.20
C THR A 83 -7.70 2.27 6.87
N LEU A 84 -8.01 0.99 6.76
CA LEU A 84 -7.94 0.27 5.49
C LEU A 84 -9.27 0.45 4.78
N LEU A 85 -9.24 1.07 3.60
CA LEU A 85 -10.39 1.21 2.72
C LEU A 85 -10.41 0.06 1.72
N LEU A 86 -11.56 -0.59 1.61
CA LEU A 86 -11.88 -1.56 0.58
C LEU A 86 -12.98 -0.95 -0.31
N ASP A 87 -13.38 -1.64 -1.38
CA ASP A 87 -14.39 -1.10 -2.29
C ASP A 87 -15.71 -0.73 -1.60
N GLU A 88 -16.15 -1.55 -0.64
CA GLU A 88 -17.45 -1.37 0.04
C GLU A 88 -17.34 -1.28 1.56
N GLU A 89 -16.16 -1.55 2.13
CA GLU A 89 -15.95 -1.61 3.56
C GLU A 89 -14.76 -0.77 3.99
N GLU A 90 -14.68 -0.50 5.28
CA GLU A 90 -13.49 0.06 5.91
C GLU A 90 -13.20 -0.64 7.23
N VAL A 91 -11.92 -0.77 7.55
CA VAL A 91 -11.47 -1.38 8.80
C VAL A 91 -10.49 -0.44 9.49
N LYS A 92 -10.80 -0.06 10.72
CA LYS A 92 -9.90 0.74 11.56
C LYS A 92 -8.92 -0.18 12.26
N LEU A 93 -7.63 0.04 12.04
CA LEU A 93 -6.57 -0.75 12.64
C LEU A 93 -6.02 -0.08 13.88
N LYS A 94 -5.61 -0.91 14.83
CA LYS A 94 -4.86 -0.52 16.04
C LYS A 94 -3.45 -1.11 15.94
N PRO A 95 -2.48 -0.54 16.66
CA PRO A 95 -1.12 -1.12 16.71
C PRO A 95 -1.14 -2.61 17.02
N PHE A 96 -0.33 -3.35 16.28
CA PHE A 96 -0.19 -4.81 16.28
C PHE A 96 -1.34 -5.59 15.65
N ASP A 97 -2.36 -4.93 15.12
CA ASP A 97 -3.33 -5.61 14.26
C ASP A 97 -2.65 -6.11 12.99
N VAL A 98 -3.01 -7.32 12.58
CA VAL A 98 -2.47 -7.98 11.39
C VAL A 98 -3.57 -8.09 10.34
N VAL A 99 -3.24 -7.69 9.11
CA VAL A 99 -4.13 -7.83 7.96
C VAL A 99 -3.52 -8.82 6.98
N VAL A 100 -4.30 -9.79 6.54
CA VAL A 100 -3.96 -10.65 5.41
C VAL A 100 -4.79 -10.17 4.22
N GLN A 101 -4.12 -9.68 3.17
CA GLN A 101 -4.76 -9.09 2.01
C GLN A 101 -4.46 -9.92 0.76
N ARG A 102 -5.50 -10.27 0.01
CA ARG A 102 -5.41 -11.20 -1.11
C ARG A 102 -5.88 -10.53 -2.41
N GLY A 103 -5.04 -9.65 -2.95
CA GLY A 103 -5.30 -9.02 -4.25
C GLY A 103 -6.54 -8.12 -4.29
N THR A 104 -6.98 -7.59 -3.16
CA THR A 104 -8.13 -6.69 -3.10
C THR A 104 -7.75 -5.26 -3.43
N ASN A 105 -8.65 -4.54 -4.10
CA ASN A 105 -8.50 -3.11 -4.30
C ASN A 105 -8.62 -2.40 -2.94
N HIS A 106 -7.62 -1.60 -2.58
CA HIS A 106 -7.55 -1.03 -1.24
C HIS A 106 -6.76 0.27 -1.20
N ALA A 107 -6.95 1.02 -0.12
CA ALA A 107 -6.12 2.16 0.23
C ALA A 107 -5.89 2.21 1.74
N TRP A 108 -4.75 2.76 2.13
CA TRP A 108 -4.40 3.02 3.52
C TRP A 108 -4.58 4.51 3.79
N VAL A 109 -5.38 4.85 4.80
CA VAL A 109 -5.70 6.24 5.12
C VAL A 109 -5.36 6.52 6.57
N ASN A 110 -4.60 7.59 6.78
CA ASN A 110 -4.28 8.09 8.12
C ASN A 110 -5.13 9.34 8.40
N ASN A 111 -6.12 9.18 9.26
CA ASN A 111 -6.98 10.29 9.70
C ASN A 111 -6.45 10.97 10.97
N GLY A 112 -5.30 10.56 11.48
CA GLY A 112 -4.66 11.15 12.64
C GLY A 112 -3.80 12.35 12.28
N ASN A 113 -2.99 12.80 13.25
CA ASN A 113 -2.10 13.96 13.12
C ASN A 113 -0.62 13.58 12.96
N GLU A 114 -0.28 12.32 13.20
CA GLU A 114 1.08 11.82 13.16
C GLU A 114 1.21 10.72 12.11
N PRO A 115 2.40 10.54 11.52
CA PRO A 115 2.63 9.42 10.61
C PRO A 115 2.36 8.07 11.27
N ALA A 116 1.75 7.16 10.54
CA ALA A 116 1.56 5.77 10.95
C ALA A 116 2.67 4.91 10.35
N LEU A 117 3.15 3.92 11.10
CA LEU A 117 4.23 3.03 10.68
C LEU A 117 3.71 1.61 10.52
N LEU A 118 4.01 1.00 9.39
CA LEU A 118 3.56 -0.34 9.04
C LEU A 118 4.72 -1.19 8.51
N ILE A 119 4.56 -2.49 8.67
CA ILE A 119 5.40 -3.50 8.02
C ILE A 119 4.49 -4.33 7.11
N ALA A 120 4.96 -4.61 5.90
CA ALA A 120 4.26 -5.50 4.99
C ALA A 120 5.21 -6.52 4.37
N VAL A 121 4.72 -7.75 4.25
CA VAL A 121 5.35 -8.78 3.43
C VAL A 121 4.44 -9.03 2.25
N LEU A 122 4.94 -8.78 1.05
CA LEU A 122 4.22 -9.02 -0.20
C LEU A 122 4.76 -10.29 -0.84
N ILE A 123 3.86 -11.20 -1.16
CA ILE A 123 4.20 -12.50 -1.75
C ILE A 123 3.60 -12.54 -3.15
N ASP A 124 4.43 -12.73 -4.17
CA ASP A 124 3.94 -12.83 -5.54
C ASP A 124 2.98 -14.01 -5.65
N SER A 125 1.78 -13.74 -6.14
CA SER A 125 0.72 -14.73 -6.28
C SER A 125 -0.23 -14.31 -7.37
N LYS A 126 -0.62 -15.26 -8.21
CA LYS A 126 -1.71 -15.03 -9.16
C LYS A 126 -3.02 -15.38 -8.48
N ILE A 127 -3.78 -14.37 -8.14
CA ILE A 127 -5.11 -14.53 -7.55
C ILE A 127 -6.13 -14.53 -8.68
N LYS A 128 -6.83 -15.63 -8.80
CA LYS A 128 -7.90 -15.78 -9.79
C LYS A 128 -9.24 -15.36 -9.23
#